data_eeda5908218975009df598dfc7fd5c05
#
_entry.id   eeda5908218975009df598dfc7fd5c05
#
_cell.length_a   1.000
_cell.length_b   1.000
_cell.length_c   1.000
_cell.angle_alpha   90.00
_cell.angle_beta   90.00
_cell.angle_gamma   90.00
#
_symmetry.space_group_name_H-M   'P 1'
#
loop_
_entity.id
_entity.type
_entity.pdbx_description
1 polymer ?
#
loop_
_entity_poly.entity_id
_entity_poly.type
_entity_poly.pdbx_seq_one_letter_code
_entity_poly.pdbx_strand_id
1 'polypeptide(L)'
;MIITSNTSVENLFYESVNTLSYWHPGEIFTVKQLFRGFDWKRITTGNRIKLGSMFFNYANNNGSSIIKPLGKTPQNQQQYEKL
;
A
#
# COMPACT_ATOMS: atom_id res chain seq x y z
N MET A 1 14.00 2.43 6.20
CA MET A 1 13.50 3.83 6.36
C MET A 1 12.77 3.96 7.69
N ILE A 2 12.98 5.06 8.38
CA ILE A 2 12.21 5.39 9.59
C ILE A 2 11.04 6.26 9.16
N ILE A 3 9.82 5.80 9.43
CA ILE A 3 8.59 6.52 9.08
C ILE A 3 8.16 7.38 10.27
N THR A 4 7.89 8.66 9.99
CA THR A 4 7.37 9.61 10.96
C THR A 4 6.12 10.29 10.39
N SER A 5 5.46 11.13 11.19
CA SER A 5 4.32 11.91 10.70
C SER A 5 4.71 12.93 9.62
N ASN A 6 6.01 13.18 9.44
CA ASN A 6 6.54 14.11 8.43
C ASN A 6 7.07 13.39 7.18
N THR A 7 7.02 12.06 7.13
CA THR A 7 7.45 11.33 5.94
C THR A 7 6.56 11.69 4.77
N SER A 8 7.16 12.04 3.62
CA SER A 8 6.39 12.42 2.43
C SER A 8 5.58 11.24 1.88
N VAL A 9 4.47 11.53 1.23
CA VAL A 9 3.64 10.49 0.62
C VAL A 9 4.39 9.76 -0.48
N GLU A 10 5.30 10.42 -1.19
CA GLU A 10 6.13 9.80 -2.21
C GLU A 10 7.05 8.74 -1.60
N ASN A 11 7.68 9.06 -0.47
CA ASN A 11 8.52 8.09 0.24
C ASN A 11 7.71 6.93 0.81
N LEU A 12 6.51 7.21 1.29
CA LEU A 12 5.59 6.15 1.75
C LEU A 12 5.20 5.23 0.59
N PHE A 13 4.97 5.80 -0.58
CA PHE A 13 4.65 5.02 -1.78
C PHE A 13 5.82 4.11 -2.16
N TYR A 14 7.05 4.65 -2.23
CA TYR A 14 8.23 3.84 -2.52
C TYR A 14 8.40 2.70 -1.53
N GLU A 15 8.19 2.97 -0.24
CA GLU A 15 8.29 1.95 0.80
C GLU A 15 7.25 0.84 0.58
N SER A 16 6.01 1.21 0.24
CA SER A 16 4.96 0.23 -0.01
C SER A 16 5.29 -0.67 -1.21
N VAL A 17 5.81 -0.10 -2.29
CA VAL A 17 6.20 -0.86 -3.47
C VAL A 17 7.37 -1.79 -3.17
N ASN A 18 8.37 -1.31 -2.42
CA ASN A 18 9.53 -2.12 -2.04
C ASN A 18 9.12 -3.32 -1.18
N THR A 19 8.10 -3.17 -0.34
CA THR A 19 7.62 -4.25 0.53
C THR A 19 6.96 -5.37 -0.28
N LEU A 20 6.50 -5.11 -1.50
CA LEU A 20 5.85 -6.13 -2.32
C LEU A 20 6.76 -7.33 -2.60
N SER A 21 8.07 -7.16 -2.60
CA SER A 21 9.00 -8.25 -2.83
C SER A 21 8.96 -9.33 -1.74
N TYR A 22 8.43 -9.01 -0.56
CA TYR A 22 8.30 -9.96 0.54
C TYR A 22 7.02 -10.80 0.45
N TRP A 23 6.08 -10.41 -0.40
CA TRP A 23 4.80 -11.12 -0.54
C TRP A 23 4.91 -12.20 -1.61
N HIS A 24 4.26 -13.33 -1.36
CA HIS A 24 4.25 -14.46 -2.28
C HIS A 24 3.06 -14.39 -3.23
N PRO A 25 3.20 -14.92 -4.47
CA PRO A 25 2.08 -14.98 -5.40
C PRO A 25 0.85 -15.63 -4.79
N GLY A 26 -0.32 -15.02 -4.99
CA GLY A 26 -1.59 -15.49 -4.45
C GLY A 26 -1.97 -14.91 -3.11
N GLU A 27 -1.05 -14.27 -2.40
CA GLU A 27 -1.36 -13.64 -1.14
C GLU A 27 -2.16 -12.36 -1.33
N ILE A 28 -3.15 -12.14 -0.48
CA ILE A 28 -4.07 -11.01 -0.54
C ILE A 28 -3.74 -10.04 0.60
N PHE A 29 -3.69 -8.76 0.28
CA PHE A 29 -3.28 -7.74 1.26
C PHE A 29 -3.98 -6.40 0.99
N THR A 30 -3.94 -5.52 1.99
CA THR A 30 -4.30 -4.12 1.87
C THR A 30 -3.04 -3.26 2.00
N VAL A 31 -3.11 -1.98 1.62
CA VAL A 31 -1.96 -1.07 1.74
C VAL A 31 -1.48 -0.99 3.18
N LYS A 32 -2.40 -0.98 4.14
CA LYS A 32 -2.06 -0.95 5.56
C LYS A 32 -1.12 -2.09 5.95
N GLN A 33 -1.31 -3.27 5.36
CA GLN A 33 -0.52 -4.46 5.68
C GLN A 33 0.89 -4.44 5.10
N LEU A 34 1.19 -3.48 4.23
CA LEU A 34 2.54 -3.28 3.70
C LEU A 34 3.45 -2.54 4.68
N PHE A 35 2.89 -2.04 5.76
CA PHE A 35 3.61 -1.31 6.79
C PHE A 35 3.51 -2.02 8.13
N ARG A 36 4.53 -1.86 8.97
CA ARG A 36 4.45 -2.33 10.35
C ARG A 36 3.39 -1.51 11.09
N GLY A 37 2.74 -2.12 12.08
CA GLY A 37 1.64 -1.47 12.79
C GLY A 37 1.99 -0.11 13.35
N PHE A 38 3.18 0.03 13.96
CA PHE A 38 3.60 1.32 14.50
C PHE A 38 3.94 2.34 13.43
N ASP A 39 4.42 1.91 12.27
CA ASP A 39 4.66 2.80 11.13
C ASP A 39 3.35 3.34 10.58
N TRP A 40 2.35 2.47 10.43
CA TRP A 40 1.04 2.88 9.93
C TRP A 40 0.40 3.92 10.84
N LYS A 41 0.54 3.76 12.15
CA LYS A 41 0.00 4.73 13.13
C LYS A 41 0.62 6.12 12.99
N ARG A 42 1.85 6.21 12.51
CA ARG A 42 2.55 7.48 12.32
C ARG A 42 2.13 8.22 11.06
N ILE A 43 1.49 7.54 10.12
CA ILE A 43 1.04 8.14 8.85
C ILE A 43 -0.23 8.95 9.12
N THR A 44 -0.23 10.22 8.70
CA THR A 44 -1.41 11.07 8.87
C THR A 44 -2.56 10.58 7.99
N THR A 45 -3.80 10.89 8.39
CA THR A 45 -5.00 10.49 7.64
C THR A 45 -4.95 11.00 6.20
N GLY A 46 -4.54 12.27 6.00
CA GLY A 46 -4.41 12.83 4.65
C GLY A 46 -3.44 12.05 3.78
N ASN A 47 -2.29 11.66 4.34
CA ASN A 47 -1.30 10.87 3.60
C ASN A 47 -1.78 9.43 3.36
N ARG A 48 -2.53 8.84 4.28
CA ARG A 48 -3.12 7.52 4.05
C ARG A 48 -4.05 7.53 2.84
N ILE A 49 -4.87 8.57 2.70
CA ILE A 49 -5.80 8.71 1.58
C ILE A 49 -5.03 8.90 0.27
N LYS A 50 -4.04 9.78 0.25
CA LYS A 50 -3.20 10.01 -0.94
C LYS A 50 -2.43 8.76 -1.34
N LEU A 51 -1.86 8.08 -0.37
CA LEU A 51 -1.11 6.84 -0.60
C LEU A 51 -2.03 5.77 -1.21
N GLY A 52 -3.25 5.65 -0.71
CA GLY A 52 -4.22 4.70 -1.25
C GLY A 52 -4.52 4.97 -2.73
N SER A 53 -4.71 6.24 -3.10
CA SER A 53 -4.94 6.63 -4.49
C SER A 53 -3.72 6.35 -5.37
N MET A 54 -2.54 6.69 -4.91
CA MET A 54 -1.29 6.45 -5.65
C MET A 54 -1.07 4.95 -5.88
N PHE A 55 -1.32 4.14 -4.85
CA PHE A 55 -1.15 2.70 -4.92
C PHE A 55 -2.16 2.07 -5.88
N PHE A 56 -3.40 2.52 -5.86
CA PHE A 56 -4.43 2.03 -6.78
C PHE A 56 -4.06 2.36 -8.22
N ASN A 57 -3.59 3.58 -8.49
CA ASN A 57 -3.11 3.95 -9.82
C ASN A 57 -1.92 3.09 -10.25
N TYR A 58 -1.00 2.81 -9.36
CA TYR A 58 0.14 1.94 -9.63
C TYR A 58 -0.34 0.54 -10.04
N ALA A 59 -1.29 -0.02 -9.29
CA ALA A 59 -1.82 -1.36 -9.57
C ALA A 59 -2.48 -1.45 -10.95
N ASN A 60 -3.12 -0.37 -11.40
CA ASN A 60 -3.80 -0.34 -12.71
C ASN A 60 -2.88 0.05 -13.87
N ASN A 61 -1.64 0.44 -13.60
CA ASN A 61 -0.71 0.91 -14.63
C ASN A 61 0.64 0.16 -14.51
N ASN A 62 1.63 0.81 -13.92
CA ASN A 62 3.00 0.27 -13.89
C ASN A 62 3.14 -1.03 -13.09
N GLY A 63 2.30 -1.24 -12.10
CA GLY A 63 2.34 -2.43 -11.25
C GLY A 63 1.37 -3.53 -11.67
N SER A 64 0.71 -3.42 -12.83
CA SER A 64 -0.35 -4.35 -13.25
C SER A 64 0.13 -5.78 -13.47
N SER A 65 1.43 -5.99 -13.70
CA SER A 65 2.03 -7.32 -13.80
C SER A 65 2.51 -7.88 -12.46
N ILE A 66 2.48 -7.07 -11.40
CA ILE A 66 3.01 -7.41 -10.08
C ILE A 66 1.88 -7.67 -9.09
N ILE A 67 0.84 -6.86 -9.14
CA ILE A 67 -0.32 -6.95 -8.25
C ILE A 67 -1.61 -6.74 -9.03
N LYS A 68 -2.71 -7.28 -8.50
CA LYS A 68 -4.03 -7.17 -9.10
C LYS A 68 -5.00 -6.55 -8.09
N PRO A 69 -5.70 -5.46 -8.43
CA PRO A 69 -6.74 -4.93 -7.55
C PRO A 69 -7.90 -5.92 -7.43
N LEU A 70 -8.38 -6.10 -6.21
CA LEU A 70 -9.59 -6.88 -5.93
C LEU A 70 -10.69 -5.92 -5.48
N GLY A 71 -11.76 -6.44 -4.90
CA GLY A 71 -12.80 -5.60 -4.32
C GLY A 71 -12.39 -5.00 -2.98
N LYS A 72 -13.30 -4.21 -2.41
CA LYS A 72 -13.09 -3.62 -1.08
C LYS A 72 -13.63 -4.52 0.01
N THR A 73 -13.02 -4.46 1.20
CA THR A 73 -13.51 -5.15 2.39
C THR A 73 -14.77 -4.45 2.92
N PRO A 74 -15.53 -5.10 3.85
CA PRO A 74 -16.63 -4.42 4.54
C PRO A 74 -16.21 -3.13 5.25
N GLN A 75 -14.92 -3.01 5.62
CA GLN A 75 -14.37 -1.80 6.24
C GLN A 75 -13.93 -0.77 5.20
N ASN A 76 -14.32 -0.94 3.94
CA ASN A 76 -14.00 -0.02 2.84
C ASN A 76 -12.49 0.07 2.52
N GLN A 77 -11.75 -1.02 2.74
CA GLN A 77 -10.33 -1.09 2.39
C GLN A 77 -10.14 -1.84 1.08
N GLN A 78 -9.43 -1.22 0.14
CA GLN A 78 -9.10 -1.84 -1.13
C GLN A 78 -8.13 -3.01 -0.91
N GLN A 79 -8.47 -4.19 -1.47
CA GLN A 79 -7.61 -5.36 -1.42
C GLN A 79 -6.85 -5.55 -2.72
N TYR A 80 -5.71 -6.19 -2.64
CA TYR A 80 -4.85 -6.53 -3.77
C TYR A 80 -4.37 -7.97 -3.63
N GLU A 81 -4.11 -8.59 -4.78
CA GLU A 81 -3.49 -9.92 -4.83
C GLU A 81 -2.09 -9.81 -5.42
N LYS A 82 -1.10 -10.43 -4.76
CA LYS A 82 0.26 -10.52 -5.34
C LYS A 82 0.24 -11.51 -6.50
N LEU A 83 0.75 -11.11 -7.64
CA LEU A 83 0.84 -11.96 -8.83
C LEU A 83 2.16 -12.70 -8.91
#